data_a61596895cc08850829d181d0dbae832
#
_entry.id   a61596895cc08850829d181d0dbae832
#
_cell.length_a   1.000
_cell.length_b   1.000
_cell.length_c   1.000
_cell.angle_alpha   90.00
_cell.angle_beta   90.00
_cell.angle_gamma   90.00
#
_symmetry.space_group_name_H-M   'P 1'
#
loop_
_entity.id
_entity.type
_entity.pdbx_description
1 polymer ?
#
loop_
_entity_poly.entity_id
_entity_poly.type
_entity_poly.pdbx_seq_one_letter_code
_entity_poly.pdbx_strand_id
1 'polypeptide(L)'
;AQMDGAILVVAATDGPMQQTREHLLLAKQVNVPSIVIFMNKCDQVDDAELLELVEMELRELLTEYGFPGDDTPIIQGSALNALNSDGSGDDAQKIFDLMEQVDTFIPTPERAIDKDFLMPVEDVFSITGRGTVATGRIESGVIKVGQDMAIVGMGSTGKTVCTGVEMFRKILDQGEAGDNAGL
;
A
#
# COMPACT_ATOMS: atom_id res chain seq x y z
N ALA A 1 8.52 5.12 2.96
CA ALA A 1 7.51 4.18 3.38
C ALA A 1 6.30 4.93 3.89
N GLN A 2 5.29 4.98 3.08
CA GLN A 2 4.07 5.77 3.33
C GLN A 2 2.89 4.86 3.00
N MET A 3 2.75 3.77 3.78
CA MET A 3 1.70 2.77 3.58
C MET A 3 0.61 2.98 4.64
N ASP A 4 -0.62 3.01 4.20
CA ASP A 4 -1.80 3.12 5.06
C ASP A 4 -2.28 1.74 5.54
N GLY A 5 -1.79 0.69 4.93
CA GLY A 5 -2.00 -0.71 5.27
C GLY A 5 -1.16 -1.61 4.37
N ALA A 6 -1.16 -2.91 4.63
CA ALA A 6 -0.43 -3.87 3.81
C ALA A 6 -1.21 -5.19 3.66
N ILE A 7 -1.03 -5.84 2.53
CA ILE A 7 -1.39 -7.25 2.33
C ILE A 7 -0.10 -8.05 2.41
N LEU A 8 0.00 -8.95 3.39
CA LEU A 8 1.11 -9.88 3.48
C LEU A 8 0.73 -11.20 2.81
N VAL A 9 1.49 -11.59 1.80
CA VAL A 9 1.25 -12.84 1.07
C VAL A 9 2.25 -13.89 1.56
N VAL A 10 1.74 -15.03 2.02
CA VAL A 10 2.54 -16.15 2.51
C VAL A 10 2.09 -17.43 1.81
N ALA A 11 3.02 -18.26 1.35
CA ALA A 11 2.69 -19.55 0.75
C ALA A 11 2.35 -20.56 1.85
N ALA A 12 1.18 -21.20 1.75
CA ALA A 12 0.76 -22.25 2.68
C ALA A 12 1.71 -23.47 2.69
N THR A 13 2.38 -23.71 1.55
CA THR A 13 3.36 -24.81 1.40
C THR A 13 4.63 -24.62 2.23
N ASP A 14 5.01 -23.39 2.50
CA ASP A 14 6.30 -23.05 3.12
C ASP A 14 6.12 -22.46 4.53
N GLY A 15 4.92 -21.93 4.82
CA GLY A 15 4.66 -21.19 6.04
C GLY A 15 5.43 -19.85 6.12
N PRO A 16 5.47 -19.22 7.30
CA PRO A 16 6.20 -17.97 7.51
C PRO A 16 7.72 -18.20 7.55
N MET A 17 8.37 -17.85 6.45
CA MET A 17 9.83 -17.93 6.29
C MET A 17 10.54 -16.69 6.81
N GLN A 18 11.88 -16.67 6.74
CA GLN A 18 12.70 -15.54 7.19
C GLN A 18 12.28 -14.21 6.54
N GLN A 19 11.99 -14.21 5.23
CA GLN A 19 11.52 -13.01 4.52
C GLN A 19 10.21 -12.47 5.07
N THR A 20 9.30 -13.34 5.50
CA THR A 20 8.05 -12.95 6.14
C THR A 20 8.32 -12.16 7.41
N ARG A 21 9.26 -12.63 8.23
CA ARG A 21 9.71 -11.95 9.46
C ARG A 21 10.32 -10.59 9.17
N GLU A 22 11.17 -10.51 8.15
CA GLU A 22 11.80 -9.26 7.71
C GLU A 22 10.76 -8.24 7.22
N HIS A 23 9.76 -8.69 6.45
CA HIS A 23 8.68 -7.83 5.99
C HIS A 23 7.82 -7.29 7.15
N LEU A 24 7.50 -8.13 8.13
CA LEU A 24 6.77 -7.69 9.32
C LEU A 24 7.57 -6.68 10.16
N LEU A 25 8.87 -6.94 10.33
CA LEU A 25 9.76 -6.01 11.01
C LEU A 25 9.80 -4.65 10.30
N LEU A 26 9.95 -4.65 8.98
CA LEU A 26 9.95 -3.42 8.18
C LEU A 26 8.59 -2.71 8.25
N ALA A 27 7.49 -3.43 8.12
CA ALA A 27 6.16 -2.87 8.25
C ALA A 27 5.98 -2.17 9.61
N LYS A 28 6.48 -2.79 10.68
CA LYS A 28 6.45 -2.19 12.02
C LYS A 28 7.32 -0.93 12.12
N GLN A 29 8.55 -0.97 11.56
CA GLN A 29 9.48 0.17 11.59
C GLN A 29 8.95 1.39 10.82
N VAL A 30 8.21 1.16 9.74
CA VAL A 30 7.60 2.25 8.96
C VAL A 30 6.17 2.59 9.41
N ASN A 31 5.75 2.07 10.55
CA ASN A 31 4.45 2.32 11.18
C ASN A 31 3.25 2.00 10.30
N VAL A 32 3.27 0.86 9.60
CA VAL A 32 2.06 0.35 8.93
C VAL A 32 1.00 0.05 9.99
N PRO A 33 -0.17 0.68 9.94
CA PRO A 33 -1.16 0.58 11.01
C PRO A 33 -1.85 -0.79 11.07
N SER A 34 -2.10 -1.42 9.93
CA SER A 34 -2.84 -2.67 9.82
C SER A 34 -2.33 -3.54 8.68
N ILE A 35 -2.40 -4.85 8.88
CA ILE A 35 -2.00 -5.85 7.89
C ILE A 35 -3.15 -6.84 7.72
N VAL A 36 -3.42 -7.25 6.48
CA VAL A 36 -4.29 -8.38 6.14
C VAL A 36 -3.42 -9.46 5.52
N ILE A 37 -3.66 -10.72 5.80
CA ILE A 37 -2.86 -11.83 5.25
C ILE A 37 -3.63 -12.57 4.17
N PHE A 38 -2.95 -12.84 3.06
CA PHE A 38 -3.39 -13.81 2.06
C PHE A 38 -2.49 -15.05 2.12
N MET A 39 -3.02 -16.15 2.65
CA MET A 39 -2.36 -17.44 2.66
C MET A 39 -2.57 -18.11 1.32
N ASN A 40 -1.56 -18.02 0.47
CA ASN A 40 -1.62 -18.42 -0.94
C ASN A 40 -1.17 -19.86 -1.14
N LYS A 41 -1.48 -20.44 -2.29
CA LYS A 41 -1.13 -21.81 -2.71
C LYS A 41 -1.81 -22.90 -1.86
N CYS A 42 -2.97 -22.61 -1.30
CA CYS A 42 -3.71 -23.63 -0.52
C CYS A 42 -4.16 -24.81 -1.38
N ASP A 43 -4.25 -24.64 -2.70
CA ASP A 43 -4.49 -25.71 -3.67
C ASP A 43 -3.38 -26.78 -3.74
N GLN A 44 -2.21 -26.50 -3.18
CA GLN A 44 -1.07 -27.43 -3.15
C GLN A 44 -0.93 -28.16 -1.80
N VAL A 45 -1.84 -27.92 -0.86
CA VAL A 45 -1.84 -28.50 0.48
C VAL A 45 -3.13 -29.29 0.66
N ASP A 46 -3.02 -30.61 0.65
CA ASP A 46 -4.18 -31.52 0.79
C ASP A 46 -4.59 -31.73 2.27
N ASP A 47 -3.71 -31.36 3.21
CA ASP A 47 -3.91 -31.56 4.65
C ASP A 47 -4.44 -30.29 5.31
N ALA A 48 -5.69 -30.36 5.77
CA ALA A 48 -6.32 -29.26 6.47
C ALA A 48 -5.62 -28.90 7.81
N GLU A 49 -5.07 -29.90 8.51
CA GLU A 49 -4.36 -29.68 9.78
C GLU A 49 -3.07 -28.86 9.53
N LEU A 50 -2.43 -29.05 8.38
CA LEU A 50 -1.26 -28.27 8.01
C LEU A 50 -1.62 -26.79 7.72
N LEU A 51 -2.76 -26.54 7.07
CA LEU A 51 -3.25 -25.17 6.86
C LEU A 51 -3.54 -24.47 8.19
N GLU A 52 -4.18 -25.16 9.13
CA GLU A 52 -4.44 -24.63 10.46
C GLU A 52 -3.13 -24.34 11.22
N LEU A 53 -2.13 -25.21 11.10
CA LEU A 53 -0.82 -25.01 11.73
C LEU A 53 -0.12 -23.75 11.18
N VAL A 54 -0.11 -23.57 9.87
CA VAL A 54 0.48 -22.38 9.23
C VAL A 54 -0.27 -21.11 9.66
N GLU A 55 -1.59 -21.16 9.77
CA GLU A 55 -2.36 -20.04 10.27
C GLU A 55 -2.00 -19.69 11.72
N MET A 56 -1.87 -20.69 12.60
CA MET A 56 -1.43 -20.48 13.98
C MET A 56 -0.05 -19.84 14.05
N GLU A 57 0.92 -20.33 13.27
CA GLU A 57 2.27 -19.75 13.22
C GLU A 57 2.25 -18.29 12.76
N LEU A 58 1.38 -17.95 11.78
CA LEU A 58 1.21 -16.58 11.30
C LEU A 58 0.64 -15.67 12.40
N ARG A 59 -0.35 -16.13 13.17
CA ARG A 59 -0.95 -15.38 14.28
C ARG A 59 0.05 -15.14 15.42
N GLU A 60 0.84 -16.15 15.77
CA GLU A 60 1.91 -16.02 16.75
C GLU A 60 2.96 -15.01 16.28
N LEU A 61 3.38 -15.10 15.01
CA LEU A 61 4.35 -14.20 14.41
C LEU A 61 3.86 -12.75 14.39
N LEU A 62 2.61 -12.50 13.99
CA LEU A 62 2.00 -11.17 14.04
C LEU A 62 2.05 -10.59 15.45
N THR A 63 1.70 -11.38 16.45
CA THR A 63 1.72 -10.99 17.86
C THR A 63 3.14 -10.66 18.33
N GLU A 64 4.13 -11.46 17.94
CA GLU A 64 5.56 -11.21 18.22
C GLU A 64 6.02 -9.84 17.71
N TYR A 65 5.58 -9.46 16.50
CA TYR A 65 5.91 -8.16 15.90
C TYR A 65 4.98 -7.02 16.30
N GLY A 66 4.02 -7.28 17.21
CA GLY A 66 3.12 -6.28 17.80
C GLY A 66 1.99 -5.84 16.86
N PHE A 67 1.52 -6.76 16.02
CA PHE A 67 0.24 -6.68 15.31
C PHE A 67 -0.81 -7.51 16.05
N PRO A 68 -2.12 -7.25 15.87
CA PRO A 68 -3.18 -8.01 16.54
C PRO A 68 -3.36 -9.39 15.90
N GLY A 69 -2.53 -10.37 16.31
CA GLY A 69 -2.50 -11.70 15.68
C GLY A 69 -3.84 -12.40 15.65
N ASP A 70 -4.61 -12.34 16.74
CA ASP A 70 -5.91 -13.01 16.83
C ASP A 70 -6.98 -12.33 15.96
N ASP A 71 -6.94 -11.00 15.85
CA ASP A 71 -7.95 -10.21 15.12
C ASP A 71 -7.60 -10.01 13.64
N THR A 72 -6.34 -10.25 13.25
CA THR A 72 -5.89 -10.05 11.86
C THR A 72 -6.59 -11.01 10.92
N PRO A 73 -7.27 -10.53 9.86
CA PRO A 73 -7.86 -11.38 8.85
C PRO A 73 -6.81 -12.18 8.09
N ILE A 74 -7.01 -13.48 7.99
CA ILE A 74 -6.20 -14.40 7.18
C ILE A 74 -7.12 -15.08 6.19
N ILE A 75 -6.94 -14.78 4.90
CA ILE A 75 -7.70 -15.36 3.82
C ILE A 75 -6.87 -16.47 3.18
N GLN A 76 -7.44 -17.66 3.12
CA GLN A 76 -6.84 -18.85 2.51
C GLN A 76 -7.33 -18.99 1.08
N GLY A 77 -6.43 -19.20 0.11
CA GLY A 77 -6.82 -19.34 -1.28
C GLY A 77 -5.67 -19.68 -2.23
N SER A 78 -5.99 -19.74 -3.52
CA SER A 78 -5.04 -19.88 -4.62
C SER A 78 -5.18 -18.72 -5.60
N ALA A 79 -4.22 -17.81 -5.57
CA ALA A 79 -4.21 -16.69 -6.51
C ALA A 79 -4.05 -17.15 -7.98
N LEU A 80 -3.36 -18.27 -8.20
CA LEU A 80 -3.20 -18.84 -9.54
C LEU A 80 -4.54 -19.36 -10.09
N ASN A 81 -5.29 -20.12 -9.28
CA ASN A 81 -6.59 -20.63 -9.68
C ASN A 81 -7.58 -19.46 -9.89
N ALA A 82 -7.57 -18.47 -9.01
CA ALA A 82 -8.38 -17.28 -9.18
C ALA A 82 -8.05 -16.52 -10.48
N LEU A 83 -6.78 -16.38 -10.83
CA LEU A 83 -6.34 -15.73 -12.07
C LEU A 83 -6.76 -16.50 -13.32
N ASN A 84 -6.74 -17.84 -13.27
CA ASN A 84 -7.10 -18.71 -14.38
C ASN A 84 -8.62 -18.94 -14.49
N SER A 85 -9.39 -18.50 -13.49
CA SER A 85 -10.85 -18.54 -13.53
C SER A 85 -11.39 -17.41 -14.42
N ASP A 86 -12.66 -17.51 -14.74
CA ASP A 86 -13.42 -16.43 -15.44
C ASP A 86 -13.92 -15.31 -14.48
N GLY A 87 -13.39 -15.28 -13.25
CA GLY A 87 -13.84 -14.41 -12.19
C GLY A 87 -15.00 -14.97 -11.36
N SER A 88 -15.32 -16.23 -11.54
CA SER A 88 -16.32 -16.97 -10.77
C SER A 88 -15.70 -18.14 -10.00
N GLY A 89 -16.47 -18.74 -9.08
CA GLY A 89 -16.04 -19.85 -8.25
C GLY A 89 -15.33 -19.45 -6.96
N ASP A 90 -15.02 -20.46 -6.16
CA ASP A 90 -14.52 -20.25 -4.78
C ASP A 90 -13.16 -19.52 -4.74
N ASP A 91 -12.24 -19.84 -5.64
CA ASP A 91 -10.92 -19.19 -5.66
C ASP A 91 -11.02 -17.70 -6.02
N ALA A 92 -11.89 -17.34 -6.98
CA ALA A 92 -12.15 -15.93 -7.29
C ALA A 92 -12.82 -15.22 -6.10
N GLN A 93 -13.75 -15.89 -5.41
CA GLN A 93 -14.42 -15.34 -4.23
C GLN A 93 -13.40 -15.01 -3.13
N LYS A 94 -12.35 -15.82 -2.92
CA LYS A 94 -11.29 -15.54 -1.95
C LYS A 94 -10.54 -14.22 -2.22
N ILE A 95 -10.41 -13.83 -3.48
CA ILE A 95 -9.82 -12.52 -3.81
C ILE A 95 -10.79 -11.39 -3.47
N PHE A 96 -12.08 -11.56 -3.69
CA PHE A 96 -13.10 -10.58 -3.26
C PHE A 96 -13.16 -10.49 -1.74
N ASP A 97 -13.12 -11.63 -1.02
CA ASP A 97 -13.07 -11.67 0.44
C ASP A 97 -11.84 -10.93 0.97
N LEU A 98 -10.67 -11.10 0.33
CA LEU A 98 -9.45 -10.36 0.67
C LEU A 98 -9.66 -8.85 0.52
N MET A 99 -10.25 -8.40 -0.58
CA MET A 99 -10.52 -6.98 -0.81
C MET A 99 -11.54 -6.42 0.17
N GLU A 100 -12.56 -7.19 0.53
CA GLU A 100 -13.50 -6.82 1.58
C GLU A 100 -12.81 -6.64 2.94
N GLN A 101 -11.87 -7.53 3.28
CA GLN A 101 -11.08 -7.36 4.50
C GLN A 101 -10.15 -6.15 4.44
N VAL A 102 -9.58 -5.84 3.28
CA VAL A 102 -8.80 -4.60 3.10
C VAL A 102 -9.68 -3.38 3.36
N ASP A 103 -10.90 -3.35 2.82
CA ASP A 103 -11.81 -2.21 2.95
C ASP A 103 -12.38 -2.05 4.37
N THR A 104 -12.54 -3.15 5.11
CA THR A 104 -13.19 -3.15 6.43
C THR A 104 -12.21 -3.14 7.59
N PHE A 105 -11.07 -3.82 7.48
CA PHE A 105 -10.10 -3.98 8.55
C PHE A 105 -9.01 -2.90 8.55
N ILE A 106 -8.57 -2.44 7.37
CA ILE A 106 -7.59 -1.36 7.28
C ILE A 106 -8.32 -0.02 7.45
N PRO A 107 -7.97 0.77 8.48
CA PRO A 107 -8.67 2.03 8.71
C PRO A 107 -8.43 3.01 7.56
N THR A 108 -9.50 3.68 7.13
CA THR A 108 -9.38 4.77 6.16
C THR A 108 -8.53 5.88 6.75
N PRO A 109 -7.41 6.26 6.11
CA PRO A 109 -6.50 7.24 6.67
C PRO A 109 -7.10 8.64 6.65
N GLU A 110 -6.92 9.38 7.74
CA GLU A 110 -7.25 10.80 7.77
C GLU A 110 -6.23 11.59 6.94
N ARG A 111 -6.71 12.31 5.94
CA ARG A 111 -5.87 13.14 5.08
C ARG A 111 -5.88 14.59 5.54
N ALA A 112 -4.70 15.18 5.67
CA ALA A 112 -4.52 16.56 6.14
C ALA A 112 -4.76 17.59 5.02
N ILE A 113 -5.95 17.56 4.41
CA ILE A 113 -6.31 18.41 3.25
C ILE A 113 -6.49 19.88 3.61
N ASP A 114 -6.84 20.19 4.87
CA ASP A 114 -7.10 21.55 5.37
C ASP A 114 -5.82 22.31 5.78
N LYS A 115 -4.65 21.71 5.57
CA LYS A 115 -3.35 22.33 5.87
C LYS A 115 -2.73 22.94 4.62
N ASP A 116 -1.66 23.68 4.82
CA ASP A 116 -0.83 24.17 3.71
C ASP A 116 -0.27 22.99 2.91
N PHE A 117 -0.16 23.19 1.59
CA PHE A 117 0.41 22.20 0.70
C PHE A 117 1.86 21.89 1.04
N LEU A 118 2.16 20.60 1.21
CA LEU A 118 3.52 20.09 1.40
C LEU A 118 3.70 18.80 0.62
N MET A 119 4.73 18.74 -0.22
CA MET A 119 5.15 17.55 -0.92
C MET A 119 6.68 17.41 -0.83
N PRO A 120 7.22 16.44 -0.11
CA PRO A 120 8.62 16.07 -0.21
C PRO A 120 8.92 15.57 -1.62
N VAL A 121 9.95 16.14 -2.26
CA VAL A 121 10.38 15.70 -3.58
C VAL A 121 11.19 14.41 -3.45
N GLU A 122 10.70 13.34 -4.05
CA GLU A 122 11.35 12.02 -4.06
C GLU A 122 12.21 11.82 -5.30
N ASP A 123 11.72 12.28 -6.47
CA ASP A 123 12.44 12.19 -7.73
C ASP A 123 12.15 13.38 -8.64
N VAL A 124 13.03 13.62 -9.63
CA VAL A 124 12.93 14.73 -10.56
C VAL A 124 13.22 14.25 -11.97
N PHE A 125 12.31 14.52 -12.89
CA PHE A 125 12.42 14.16 -14.30
C PHE A 125 12.35 15.39 -15.20
N SER A 126 13.17 15.42 -16.24
CA SER A 126 13.05 16.40 -17.32
C SER A 126 12.33 15.78 -18.51
N ILE A 127 11.18 16.30 -18.86
CA ILE A 127 10.36 15.81 -19.97
C ILE A 127 10.43 16.82 -21.11
N THR A 128 10.90 16.38 -22.30
CA THR A 128 10.98 17.22 -23.49
C THR A 128 9.59 17.79 -23.84
N GLY A 129 9.48 19.11 -23.90
CA GLY A 129 8.25 19.83 -24.21
C GLY A 129 7.29 20.06 -23.02
N ARG A 130 7.60 19.50 -21.84
CA ARG A 130 6.80 19.71 -20.61
C ARG A 130 7.59 20.39 -19.49
N GLY A 131 8.93 20.34 -19.56
CA GLY A 131 9.79 20.92 -18.52
C GLY A 131 10.23 19.92 -17.46
N THR A 132 10.47 20.43 -16.27
CA THR A 132 10.88 19.63 -15.11
C THR A 132 9.65 19.19 -14.35
N VAL A 133 9.56 17.90 -14.03
CA VAL A 133 8.51 17.29 -13.22
C VAL A 133 9.13 16.79 -11.93
N ALA A 134 8.63 17.25 -10.80
CA ALA A 134 8.98 16.75 -9.48
C ALA A 134 7.92 15.74 -9.02
N THR A 135 8.33 14.57 -8.56
CA THR A 135 7.42 13.55 -8.04
C THR A 135 7.60 13.35 -6.55
N GLY A 136 6.51 13.00 -5.90
CA GLY A 136 6.48 12.70 -4.48
C GLY A 136 5.07 12.47 -3.99
N ARG A 137 4.95 12.06 -2.73
CA ARG A 137 3.66 11.98 -2.07
C ARG A 137 3.31 13.33 -1.46
N ILE A 138 2.10 13.79 -1.70
CA ILE A 138 1.56 14.97 -1.04
C ILE A 138 1.27 14.61 0.43
N GLU A 139 1.99 15.22 1.38
CA GLU A 139 1.81 14.96 2.80
C GLU A 139 0.65 15.76 3.41
N SER A 140 0.45 16.99 2.93
CA SER A 140 -0.62 17.85 3.41
C SER A 140 -1.12 18.82 2.34
N GLY A 141 -2.34 19.29 2.54
CA GLY A 141 -2.96 20.30 1.71
C GLY A 141 -3.44 19.82 0.37
N VAL A 142 -3.77 20.77 -0.48
CA VAL A 142 -4.24 20.58 -1.85
C VAL A 142 -3.42 21.48 -2.78
N ILE A 143 -3.00 20.98 -3.93
CA ILE A 143 -2.34 21.73 -4.99
C ILE A 143 -3.21 21.75 -6.23
N LYS A 144 -3.41 22.92 -6.83
CA LYS A 144 -4.15 23.07 -8.08
C LYS A 144 -3.25 23.55 -9.20
N VAL A 145 -3.59 23.17 -10.41
CA VAL A 145 -2.94 23.72 -11.60
C VAL A 145 -3.09 25.25 -11.62
N GLY A 146 -1.99 25.96 -11.85
CA GLY A 146 -1.92 27.42 -11.81
C GLY A 146 -1.63 28.02 -10.43
N GLN A 147 -1.51 27.23 -9.39
CA GLN A 147 -1.21 27.71 -8.04
C GLN A 147 0.28 28.01 -7.86
N ASP A 148 0.58 29.14 -7.20
CA ASP A 148 1.92 29.50 -6.78
C ASP A 148 2.41 28.56 -5.67
N MET A 149 3.67 28.14 -5.77
CA MET A 149 4.32 27.32 -4.75
C MET A 149 5.78 27.72 -4.54
N ALA A 150 6.33 27.33 -3.41
CA ALA A 150 7.73 27.50 -3.07
C ALA A 150 8.44 26.14 -3.09
N ILE A 151 9.61 26.11 -3.72
CA ILE A 151 10.55 24.99 -3.64
C ILE A 151 11.58 25.35 -2.59
N VAL A 152 11.65 24.57 -1.51
CA VAL A 152 12.54 24.82 -0.39
C VAL A 152 13.52 23.65 -0.24
N GLY A 153 14.80 23.95 -0.16
CA GLY A 153 15.82 22.93 0.05
C GLY A 153 17.22 23.45 -0.18
N MET A 154 18.23 22.72 0.28
CA MET A 154 19.66 22.99 0.07
C MET A 154 20.08 24.45 0.40
N GLY A 155 19.43 25.07 1.38
CA GLY A 155 19.72 26.44 1.79
C GLY A 155 19.16 27.52 0.87
N SER A 156 18.30 27.17 -0.08
CA SER A 156 17.66 28.11 -1.00
C SER A 156 16.14 27.94 -1.02
N THR A 157 15.45 29.00 -1.47
CA THR A 157 14.01 28.99 -1.71
C THR A 157 13.74 29.57 -3.09
N GLY A 158 13.08 28.79 -3.94
CA GLY A 158 12.60 29.23 -5.24
C GLY A 158 11.08 29.38 -5.24
N LYS A 159 10.56 30.28 -6.10
CA LYS A 159 9.12 30.37 -6.36
C LYS A 159 8.84 29.82 -7.75
N THR A 160 7.76 29.08 -7.87
CA THR A 160 7.29 28.53 -9.15
C THR A 160 5.78 28.41 -9.15
N VAL A 161 5.23 28.00 -10.28
CA VAL A 161 3.79 27.76 -10.46
C VAL A 161 3.59 26.31 -10.81
N CYS A 162 2.61 25.66 -10.22
CA CYS A 162 2.18 24.33 -10.63
C CYS A 162 1.57 24.36 -12.04
N THR A 163 2.27 23.85 -13.04
CA THR A 163 1.79 23.87 -14.41
C THR A 163 0.96 22.65 -14.79
N GLY A 164 1.00 21.61 -13.98
CA GLY A 164 0.22 20.39 -14.16
C GLY A 164 0.29 19.48 -12.94
N VAL A 165 -0.69 18.62 -12.80
CA VAL A 165 -0.74 17.54 -11.81
C VAL A 165 -0.98 16.25 -12.57
N GLU A 166 -0.14 15.24 -12.38
CA GLU A 166 -0.28 13.94 -13.05
C GLU A 166 -0.18 12.81 -12.03
N MET A 167 -1.11 11.85 -12.09
CA MET A 167 -1.10 10.62 -11.31
C MET A 167 -1.54 9.45 -12.18
N PHE A 168 -0.80 8.33 -12.17
CA PHE A 168 -1.09 7.14 -12.99
C PHE A 168 -1.29 7.45 -14.48
N ARG A 169 -0.48 8.35 -15.05
CA ARG A 169 -0.58 8.83 -16.45
C ARG A 169 -1.89 9.55 -16.79
N LYS A 170 -2.60 10.04 -15.79
CA LYS A 170 -3.78 10.88 -15.96
C LYS A 170 -3.47 12.28 -15.47
N ILE A 171 -3.86 13.26 -16.28
CA ILE A 171 -3.76 14.68 -15.91
C ILE A 171 -4.97 14.99 -15.03
N LEU A 172 -4.70 15.66 -13.91
CA LEU A 172 -5.68 16.05 -12.91
C LEU A 172 -5.72 17.57 -12.78
N ASP A 173 -6.83 18.13 -12.35
CA ASP A 173 -6.98 19.55 -12.06
C ASP A 173 -6.35 19.92 -10.71
N GLN A 174 -6.28 18.96 -9.79
CA GLN A 174 -5.67 19.12 -8.48
C GLN A 174 -5.12 17.79 -7.95
N GLY A 175 -4.19 17.88 -7.00
CA GLY A 175 -3.73 16.78 -6.15
C GLY A 175 -3.95 17.11 -4.68
N GLU A 176 -4.13 16.11 -3.84
CA GLU A 176 -4.42 16.29 -2.41
C GLU A 176 -3.58 15.37 -1.52
N ALA A 177 -3.58 15.67 -0.23
CA ALA A 177 -2.85 14.89 0.77
C ALA A 177 -3.13 13.39 0.64
N GLY A 178 -2.07 12.59 0.52
CA GLY A 178 -2.12 11.15 0.29
C GLY A 178 -1.86 10.73 -1.14
N ASP A 179 -2.01 11.63 -2.12
CA ASP A 179 -1.72 11.33 -3.52
C ASP A 179 -0.21 11.25 -3.77
N ASN A 180 0.21 10.30 -4.58
CA ASN A 180 1.56 10.26 -5.14
C ASN A 180 1.49 10.84 -6.55
N ALA A 181 1.99 12.05 -6.71
CA ALA A 181 1.79 12.86 -7.91
C ALA A 181 3.11 13.37 -8.52
N GLY A 182 3.04 13.70 -9.80
CA GLY A 182 4.03 14.51 -10.52
C GLY A 182 3.49 15.93 -10.74
N LEU A 183 4.28 16.91 -10.39
CA LEU A 183 3.95 18.34 -10.50
C LEU A 183 4.89 19.03 -11.48
#